data_67998f09db1b060538541f6eb7817e39
#
_entry.id   67998f09db1b060538541f6eb7817e39
#
_cell.length_a   1.000
_cell.length_b   1.000
_cell.length_c   1.000
_cell.angle_alpha   90.00
_cell.angle_beta   90.00
_cell.angle_gamma   90.00
#
_symmetry.space_group_name_H-M   'P 1'
#
loop_
_entity.id
_entity.type
_entity.pdbx_description
1 polymer ?
#
loop_
_entity_poly.entity_id
_entity_poly.type
_entity_poly.pdbx_seq_one_letter_code
_entity_poly.pdbx_strand_id
1 'polypeptide(L)' 'MFVDFLGVCLDQILNQIAKFRYMFGGQARTPVVIRTMIGAGTGTGPQHSQILYPLLAAIPGIKVVTPANAADA' A
#
# COMPACT_ATOMS: atom_id res chain seq x y z
N MET A 1 10.15 -1.66 5.26
CA MET A 1 10.42 -1.81 3.82
C MET A 1 10.02 -0.51 3.14
N PHE A 2 10.70 -0.12 2.07
CA PHE A 2 10.33 1.03 1.25
C PHE A 2 9.18 0.68 0.30
N VAL A 3 8.34 1.65 -0.01
CA VAL A 3 7.19 1.51 -0.91
C VAL A 3 7.60 1.00 -2.30
N ASP A 4 8.80 1.35 -2.73
CA ASP A 4 9.39 0.98 -4.02
C ASP A 4 9.31 -0.54 -4.28
N PHE A 5 9.42 -1.34 -3.24
CA PHE A 5 9.43 -2.80 -3.34
C PHE A 5 8.04 -3.45 -3.29
N LEU A 6 6.97 -2.69 -3.13
CA LEU A 6 5.62 -3.22 -3.25
C LEU A 6 5.31 -3.71 -4.68
N GLY A 7 6.06 -3.21 -5.67
CA GLY A 7 5.94 -3.69 -7.05
C GLY A 7 6.13 -5.19 -7.20
N VAL A 8 6.94 -5.82 -6.35
CA VAL A 8 7.21 -7.27 -6.37
C VAL A 8 5.95 -8.08 -6.07
N CYS A 9 5.03 -7.55 -5.26
CA CYS A 9 3.79 -8.21 -4.87
C CYS A 9 2.54 -7.42 -5.26
N LEU A 10 2.63 -6.61 -6.30
CA LEU A 10 1.54 -5.71 -6.70
C LEU A 10 0.27 -6.47 -7.06
N ASP A 11 0.37 -7.63 -7.68
CA ASP A 11 -0.78 -8.47 -8.00
C ASP A 11 -1.54 -8.88 -6.73
N GLN A 12 -0.83 -9.29 -5.69
CA GLN A 12 -1.43 -9.68 -4.42
C GLN A 12 -2.18 -8.53 -3.76
N ILE A 13 -1.69 -7.30 -3.92
CA ILE A 13 -2.34 -6.11 -3.39
C ILE A 13 -3.52 -5.71 -4.28
N LEU A 14 -3.26 -5.53 -5.58
CA LEU A 14 -4.21 -4.99 -6.56
C LEU A 14 -5.38 -5.94 -6.82
N ASN A 15 -5.09 -7.21 -7.06
CA ASN A 15 -6.08 -8.17 -7.54
C ASN A 15 -6.61 -9.09 -6.44
N GLN A 16 -5.82 -9.36 -5.41
CA GLN A 16 -6.22 -10.29 -4.35
C GLN A 16 -6.77 -9.53 -3.13
N ILE A 17 -5.91 -8.88 -2.36
CA ILE A 17 -6.30 -8.22 -1.11
C ILE A 17 -7.43 -7.20 -1.35
N ALA A 18 -7.28 -6.35 -2.36
CA ALA A 18 -8.23 -5.28 -2.65
C ALA A 18 -9.59 -5.78 -3.15
N LYS A 19 -9.65 -6.96 -3.78
CA LYS A 19 -10.82 -7.41 -4.52
C LYS A 19 -11.58 -8.59 -3.90
N PHE A 20 -10.95 -9.37 -3.03
CA PHE A 20 -11.54 -10.61 -2.51
C PHE A 20 -12.92 -10.39 -1.88
N ARG A 21 -13.07 -9.33 -1.09
CA ARG A 21 -14.38 -9.06 -0.48
C ARG A 21 -15.48 -8.87 -1.52
N TYR A 22 -15.19 -8.17 -2.60
CA TYR A 22 -16.13 -7.96 -3.68
C TYR A 22 -16.37 -9.25 -4.49
N MET A 23 -15.30 -9.93 -4.87
CA MET A 23 -15.37 -11.14 -5.70
C MET A 23 -16.15 -12.28 -5.03
N PHE A 24 -16.04 -12.40 -3.71
CA PHE A 24 -16.71 -13.45 -2.93
C PHE A 24 -17.98 -12.96 -2.21
N GLY A 25 -18.62 -11.92 -2.73
CA GLY A 25 -19.91 -11.46 -2.21
C GLY A 25 -19.88 -11.04 -0.74
N GLY A 26 -18.74 -10.53 -0.24
CA GLY A 26 -18.57 -10.12 1.15
C GLY A 26 -18.18 -11.23 2.13
N GLN A 27 -18.14 -12.48 1.70
CA GLN A 27 -17.79 -13.60 2.57
C GLN A 27 -16.30 -13.64 2.91
N ALA A 28 -15.44 -13.32 1.95
CA ALA A 28 -14.00 -13.22 2.19
C ALA A 28 -13.64 -11.90 2.86
N ARG A 29 -12.72 -11.96 3.81
CA ARG A 29 -12.17 -10.78 4.48
C ARG A 29 -10.66 -10.82 4.42
N THR A 30 -10.05 -9.66 4.16
CA THR A 30 -8.60 -9.50 4.11
C THR A 30 -8.18 -8.35 5.04
N PRO A 31 -8.22 -8.55 6.37
CA PRO A 31 -7.86 -7.52 7.35
C PRO A 31 -6.33 -7.35 7.42
N VAL A 32 -5.74 -6.86 6.35
CA VAL A 32 -4.29 -6.69 6.20
C VAL A 32 -3.94 -5.21 6.30
N VAL A 33 -2.92 -4.90 7.07
CA VAL A 33 -2.28 -3.57 7.12
C VAL A 33 -0.89 -3.69 6.51
N ILE A 34 -0.65 -2.92 5.46
CA ILE A 34 0.66 -2.82 4.80
C ILE A 34 1.28 -1.49 5.21
N ARG A 35 2.45 -1.54 5.85
CA ARG A 35 3.19 -0.36 6.28
C ARG A 35 4.50 -0.26 5.52
N THR A 36 4.76 0.90 4.93
CA THR A 36 5.98 1.17 4.16
C THR A 36 6.51 2.56 4.48
N MET A 37 7.75 2.81 4.08
CA MET A 37 8.37 4.13 4.10
C MET A 37 8.38 4.70 2.69
N ILE A 38 8.22 6.02 2.59
CA ILE A 38 8.22 6.77 1.32
C ILE A 38 9.14 7.98 1.42
N GLY A 39 9.57 8.47 0.26
CA GLY A 39 10.27 9.74 0.14
C GLY A 39 11.78 9.67 0.33
N ALA A 40 12.43 10.78 0.07
CA ALA A 40 13.88 10.92 -0.04
C ALA A 40 14.60 11.24 1.28
N GLY A 41 13.88 11.29 2.41
CA GLY A 41 14.42 11.76 3.68
C GLY A 41 15.60 10.96 4.23
N THR A 42 15.76 9.71 3.81
CA THR A 42 16.87 8.85 4.25
C THR A 42 18.10 8.95 3.34
N GLY A 43 18.01 9.59 2.17
CA GLY A 43 19.13 9.72 1.23
C GLY A 43 19.65 8.39 0.67
N THR A 44 18.79 7.37 0.55
CA THR A 44 19.18 5.99 0.17
C THR A 44 19.09 5.71 -1.32
N GLY A 45 19.05 6.74 -2.16
CA GLY A 45 19.07 6.63 -3.61
C GLY A 45 17.68 6.47 -4.23
N PRO A 46 17.60 6.45 -5.59
CA PRO A 46 16.32 6.57 -6.30
C PRO A 46 15.39 5.38 -6.11
N GLN A 47 15.92 4.20 -5.86
CA GLN A 47 15.13 2.98 -5.65
C GLN A 47 14.55 2.86 -4.23
N HIS A 48 14.86 3.80 -3.33
CA HIS A 48 14.43 3.80 -1.93
C HIS A 48 13.83 5.16 -1.54
N SER A 49 13.47 5.98 -2.50
CA SER A 49 13.08 7.37 -2.25
C SER A 49 11.80 7.78 -2.97
N GLN A 50 11.12 6.83 -3.60
CA GLN A 50 9.92 7.13 -4.38
C GLN A 50 8.72 7.40 -3.48
N ILE A 51 7.71 8.04 -4.06
CA ILE A 51 6.42 8.32 -3.42
C ILE A 51 5.35 7.70 -4.31
N LEU A 52 4.99 6.46 -4.03
CA LEU A 52 4.10 5.65 -4.87
C LEU A 52 2.67 5.50 -4.31
N TYR A 53 2.31 6.26 -3.28
CA TYR A 53 0.94 6.20 -2.76
C TYR A 53 -0.14 6.59 -3.78
N PRO A 54 0.10 7.44 -4.80
CA PRO A 54 -0.93 7.70 -5.82
C PRO A 54 -1.30 6.44 -6.61
N LEU A 55 -0.31 5.57 -6.89
CA LEU A 55 -0.56 4.29 -7.53
C LEU A 55 -1.49 3.41 -6.67
N LEU A 56 -1.22 3.35 -5.37
CA LEU A 56 -2.03 2.58 -4.44
C LEU A 56 -3.42 3.18 -4.22
N ALA A 57 -3.51 4.52 -4.21
CA ALA A 57 -4.78 5.23 -4.07
C ALA A 57 -5.72 5.01 -5.27
N ALA A 58 -5.18 4.67 -6.42
CA ALA A 58 -5.97 4.33 -7.61
C ALA A 58 -6.61 2.94 -7.54
N ILE A 59 -6.27 2.12 -6.53
CA ILE A 59 -6.77 0.75 -6.40
C ILE A 59 -8.08 0.74 -5.58
N PRO A 60 -9.24 0.44 -6.18
CA PRO A 60 -10.47 0.29 -5.42
C PRO A 60 -10.38 -0.89 -4.44
N GLY A 61 -10.85 -0.68 -3.22
CA GLY A 61 -10.91 -1.74 -2.20
C GLY A 61 -9.85 -1.65 -1.11
N ILE A 62 -8.91 -0.72 -1.20
CA ILE A 62 -7.95 -0.42 -0.12
C ILE A 62 -8.05 1.04 0.32
N LYS A 63 -7.61 1.30 1.53
CA LYS A 63 -7.45 2.65 2.06
C LYS A 63 -5.97 2.98 2.11
N VAL A 64 -5.61 4.20 1.72
CA VAL A 64 -4.24 4.70 1.79
C VAL A 64 -4.20 5.86 2.77
N VAL A 65 -3.31 5.81 3.72
CA VAL A 65 -3.10 6.87 4.71
C VAL A 65 -1.61 7.22 4.78
N THR A 66 -1.32 8.48 5.02
CA THR A 66 0.04 9.00 5.16
C THR A 66 0.12 9.78 6.47
N PRO A 67 0.16 9.10 7.63
CA PRO A 67 0.16 9.77 8.92
C PRO A 67 1.44 10.59 9.12
N ALA A 68 1.31 11.78 9.68
CA ALA A 68 2.44 12.66 10.00
C ALA A 68 3.06 12.34 11.37
N ASN A 69 2.28 11.73 12.26
CA ASN A 69 2.71 11.40 13.62
C ASN A 69 1.93 10.19 14.15
N ALA A 70 2.26 9.76 15.36
CA ALA A 70 1.64 8.59 15.97
C ALA A 70 0.14 8.78 16.29
N ALA A 71 -0.29 10.00 16.55
CA ALA A 71 -1.70 10.27 16.83
C ALA A 71 -2.56 10.18 15.56
N ASP A 72 -1.99 10.53 14.42
CA ASP A 72 -2.68 10.39 13.13
C ASP A 72 -2.83 8.91 12.74
N ALA A 73 -1.87 8.11 13.13
CA ALA A 73 -1.89 6.68 12.82
C ALA A 73 -2.89 5.90 13.68
#